data_08800ca0ce3430845a65e35910911fd7
#
_entry.id   08800ca0ce3430845a65e35910911fd7
#
_cell.length_a   1.000
_cell.length_b   1.000
_cell.length_c   1.000
_cell.angle_alpha   90.00
_cell.angle_beta   90.00
_cell.angle_gamma   90.00
#
_symmetry.space_group_name_H-M   'P 1'
#
loop_
_entity.id
_entity.type
_entity.pdbx_description
1 polymer ?
#
loop_
_entity_poly.entity_id
_entity_poly.type
_entity_poly.pdbx_seq_one_letter_code
_entity_poly.pdbx_strand_id
1 'polypeptide(L)'
;MVDSMWYPSVEDVVAIHDDIVSEYTETDQGIQNRGDIEFVLNYIEHGSFGTKPETIHEKAFHLLRLLVANHPFVDANKRTALNTTVVFYLLNGYRFAYDAEIRTLLKQFGTDETTVDHDETISYLRSHTDQLDLAGEIENWRDDLIRYGIDQLTDDSADPNG
;
A
#
# COMPACT_ATOMS: atom_id res chain seq x y z
N MET A 1 13.97 -22.41 2.36
CA MET A 1 12.70 -21.98 2.97
C MET A 1 11.95 -21.10 1.99
N VAL A 2 10.73 -21.46 1.65
CA VAL A 2 9.91 -20.68 0.74
C VAL A 2 9.45 -19.41 1.46
N ASP A 3 9.64 -18.26 0.81
CA ASP A 3 9.13 -17.01 1.33
C ASP A 3 7.59 -17.02 1.19
N SER A 4 6.89 -17.03 2.30
CA SER A 4 5.42 -17.01 2.34
C SER A 4 4.84 -15.60 2.32
N MET A 5 5.68 -14.58 2.18
CA MET A 5 5.24 -13.18 2.16
C MET A 5 4.56 -12.87 0.83
N TRP A 6 3.46 -12.14 0.91
CA TRP A 6 2.78 -11.63 -0.28
C TRP A 6 3.51 -10.39 -0.81
N TYR A 7 3.66 -10.33 -2.13
CA TYR A 7 4.20 -9.15 -2.82
C TYR A 7 3.21 -8.65 -3.85
N PRO A 8 3.04 -7.34 -3.99
CA PRO A 8 2.18 -6.80 -5.04
C PRO A 8 2.80 -7.05 -6.41
N SER A 9 1.95 -7.24 -7.41
CA SER A 9 2.37 -7.25 -8.81
C SER A 9 2.39 -5.82 -9.38
N VAL A 10 2.96 -5.65 -10.57
CA VAL A 10 2.89 -4.37 -11.28
C VAL A 10 1.43 -3.97 -11.49
N GLU A 11 0.59 -4.92 -11.87
CA GLU A 11 -0.84 -4.69 -12.08
C GLU A 11 -1.55 -4.23 -10.81
N ASP A 12 -1.14 -4.74 -9.64
CA ASP A 12 -1.68 -4.29 -8.36
C ASP A 12 -1.34 -2.82 -8.08
N VAL A 13 -0.09 -2.44 -8.32
CA VAL A 13 0.37 -1.05 -8.14
C VAL A 13 -0.37 -0.11 -9.09
N VAL A 14 -0.51 -0.52 -10.35
CA VAL A 14 -1.24 0.25 -11.37
C VAL A 14 -2.71 0.39 -10.99
N ALA A 15 -3.35 -0.67 -10.49
CA ALA A 15 -4.74 -0.63 -10.05
C ALA A 15 -4.94 0.34 -8.88
N ILE A 16 -4.02 0.35 -7.93
CA ILE A 16 -4.05 1.31 -6.81
C ILE A 16 -3.93 2.74 -7.33
N HIS A 17 -3.01 2.98 -8.27
CA HIS A 17 -2.84 4.28 -8.90
C HIS A 17 -4.10 4.72 -9.65
N ASP A 18 -4.71 3.82 -10.42
CA ASP A 18 -5.91 4.13 -11.20
C ASP A 18 -7.08 4.48 -10.28
N ASP A 19 -7.23 3.79 -9.16
CA ASP A 19 -8.26 4.11 -8.16
C ASP A 19 -8.05 5.51 -7.57
N ILE A 20 -6.82 5.87 -7.26
CA ILE A 20 -6.49 7.21 -6.74
C ILE A 20 -6.83 8.28 -7.78
N VAL A 21 -6.41 8.08 -9.02
CA VAL A 21 -6.66 9.04 -10.10
C VAL A 21 -8.16 9.22 -10.33
N SER A 22 -8.95 8.15 -10.22
CA SER A 22 -10.39 8.21 -10.42
C SER A 22 -11.11 9.04 -9.35
N GLU A 23 -10.54 9.15 -8.14
CA GLU A 23 -11.11 9.93 -7.04
C GLU A 23 -10.74 11.42 -7.09
N TYR A 24 -9.64 11.76 -7.75
CA TYR A 24 -9.10 13.12 -7.79
C TYR A 24 -9.08 13.63 -9.22
N THR A 25 -10.10 14.41 -9.58
CA THR A 25 -10.35 14.86 -10.96
C THR A 25 -9.23 15.71 -11.58
N GLU A 26 -8.39 16.32 -10.76
CA GLU A 26 -7.26 17.12 -11.21
C GLU A 26 -5.96 16.36 -11.33
N THR A 27 -6.00 15.03 -11.10
CA THR A 27 -4.82 14.17 -11.14
C THR A 27 -4.65 13.57 -12.53
N ASP A 28 -3.46 13.71 -13.10
CA ASP A 28 -3.14 13.18 -14.44
C ASP A 28 -2.94 11.67 -14.41
N GLN A 29 -3.47 11.01 -15.43
CA GLN A 29 -3.32 9.57 -15.62
C GLN A 29 -2.01 9.25 -16.36
N GLY A 30 -1.58 8.01 -16.22
CA GLY A 30 -0.54 7.44 -17.06
C GLY A 30 0.68 6.94 -16.30
N ILE A 31 1.30 5.93 -16.91
CA ILE A 31 2.55 5.35 -16.44
C ILE A 31 3.68 6.03 -17.22
N GLN A 32 4.63 6.62 -16.47
CA GLN A 32 5.80 7.26 -17.08
C GLN A 32 6.89 6.23 -17.34
N ASN A 33 7.10 5.28 -16.40
CA ASN A 33 8.09 4.24 -16.56
C ASN A 33 7.68 2.98 -15.80
N ARG A 34 7.14 2.00 -16.53
CA ARG A 34 6.75 0.70 -15.99
C ARG A 34 7.94 -0.07 -15.41
N GLY A 35 9.12 0.08 -16.02
CA GLY A 35 10.35 -0.58 -15.54
C GLY A 35 10.74 -0.18 -14.13
N ASP A 36 10.41 1.05 -13.72
CA ASP A 36 10.67 1.49 -12.34
C ASP A 36 9.80 0.74 -11.34
N ILE A 37 8.54 0.42 -11.70
CA ILE A 37 7.68 -0.40 -10.84
C ILE A 37 8.23 -1.81 -10.73
N GLU A 38 8.60 -2.41 -11.86
CA GLU A 38 9.19 -3.76 -11.90
C GLU A 38 10.46 -3.84 -11.05
N PHE A 39 11.32 -2.84 -11.15
CA PHE A 39 12.55 -2.77 -10.37
C PHE A 39 12.27 -2.77 -8.86
N VAL A 40 11.34 -1.92 -8.41
CA VAL A 40 11.02 -1.81 -6.98
C VAL A 40 10.51 -3.14 -6.43
N LEU A 41 9.57 -3.77 -7.13
CA LEU A 41 8.96 -5.03 -6.69
C LEU A 41 10.00 -6.15 -6.67
N ASN A 42 10.84 -6.22 -7.67
CA ASN A 42 11.93 -7.19 -7.71
C ASN A 42 12.94 -6.95 -6.57
N TYR A 43 13.25 -5.70 -6.30
CA TYR A 43 14.22 -5.34 -5.26
C TYR A 43 13.75 -5.76 -3.86
N ILE A 44 12.48 -5.50 -3.51
CA ILE A 44 11.97 -5.86 -2.19
C ILE A 44 11.85 -7.36 -1.99
N GLU A 45 11.67 -8.12 -3.06
CA GLU A 45 11.55 -9.59 -2.99
C GLU A 45 12.93 -10.26 -3.03
N HIS A 46 13.80 -9.85 -3.93
CA HIS A 46 15.06 -10.56 -4.25
C HIS A 46 16.33 -9.78 -3.90
N GLY A 47 16.23 -8.46 -3.74
CA GLY A 47 17.40 -7.62 -3.52
C GLY A 47 18.18 -7.34 -4.79
N SER A 48 19.32 -6.69 -4.66
CA SER A 48 20.21 -6.32 -5.76
C SER A 48 21.63 -6.10 -5.23
N PHE A 49 22.63 -6.44 -6.05
CA PHE A 49 24.04 -6.22 -5.74
C PHE A 49 24.48 -6.75 -4.36
N GLY A 50 24.01 -7.94 -4.01
CA GLY A 50 24.37 -8.59 -2.75
C GLY A 50 23.62 -8.06 -1.53
N THR A 51 22.72 -7.09 -1.70
CA THR A 51 21.91 -6.52 -0.63
C THR A 51 20.45 -6.95 -0.83
N LYS A 52 19.86 -7.51 0.22
CA LYS A 52 18.44 -7.92 0.20
C LYS A 52 17.74 -7.41 1.45
N PRO A 53 16.61 -6.70 1.32
CA PRO A 53 15.77 -6.39 2.48
C PRO A 53 15.20 -7.68 3.07
N GLU A 54 15.36 -7.87 4.38
CA GLU A 54 15.00 -9.14 5.02
C GLU A 54 13.69 -9.06 5.79
N THR A 55 13.50 -7.99 6.56
CA THR A 55 12.28 -7.81 7.36
C THR A 55 11.18 -7.14 6.56
N ILE A 56 9.93 -7.33 6.99
CA ILE A 56 8.81 -6.64 6.35
C ILE A 56 8.96 -5.12 6.41
N HIS A 57 9.52 -4.59 7.49
CA HIS A 57 9.71 -3.15 7.65
C HIS A 57 10.79 -2.60 6.72
N GLU A 58 11.87 -3.35 6.50
CA GLU A 58 12.89 -3.00 5.50
C GLU A 58 12.30 -3.01 4.08
N LYS A 59 11.52 -4.03 3.77
CA LYS A 59 10.84 -4.14 2.47
C LYS A 59 9.84 -3.00 2.27
N ALA A 60 9.04 -2.71 3.27
CA ALA A 60 8.08 -1.60 3.22
C ALA A 60 8.78 -0.25 3.04
N PHE A 61 9.90 -0.04 3.73
CA PHE A 61 10.71 1.16 3.58
C PHE A 61 11.16 1.36 2.13
N HIS A 62 11.74 0.33 1.53
CA HIS A 62 12.22 0.43 0.15
C HIS A 62 11.08 0.53 -0.87
N LEU A 63 9.97 -0.14 -0.62
CA LEU A 63 8.77 -0.02 -1.45
C LEU A 63 8.28 1.43 -1.47
N LEU A 64 8.12 2.02 -0.31
CA LEU A 64 7.67 3.41 -0.16
C LEU A 64 8.66 4.38 -0.80
N ARG A 65 9.94 4.27 -0.44
CA ARG A 65 11.00 5.14 -0.88
C ARG A 65 11.15 5.15 -2.41
N LEU A 66 11.25 3.97 -2.99
CA LEU A 66 11.54 3.86 -4.43
C LEU A 66 10.34 4.21 -5.29
N LEU A 67 9.11 3.91 -4.86
CA LEU A 67 7.92 4.33 -5.60
C LEU A 67 7.75 5.84 -5.60
N VAL A 68 8.19 6.53 -4.54
CA VAL A 68 8.18 8.00 -4.53
C VAL A 68 9.34 8.55 -5.35
N ALA A 69 10.56 8.10 -5.09
CA ALA A 69 11.78 8.68 -5.67
C ALA A 69 11.89 8.48 -7.19
N ASN A 70 11.46 7.32 -7.68
CA ASN A 70 11.59 6.98 -9.10
C ASN A 70 10.49 7.58 -9.98
N HIS A 71 9.41 8.08 -9.40
CA HIS A 71 8.29 8.70 -10.13
C HIS A 71 7.80 7.84 -11.30
N PRO A 72 7.34 6.59 -11.07
CA PRO A 72 6.93 5.72 -12.17
C PRO A 72 5.66 6.17 -12.89
N PHE A 73 4.85 7.03 -12.26
CA PHE A 73 3.63 7.59 -12.83
C PHE A 73 3.79 9.05 -13.17
N VAL A 74 2.94 9.56 -14.04
CA VAL A 74 2.90 10.99 -14.38
C VAL A 74 2.55 11.83 -13.15
N ASP A 75 1.64 11.33 -12.31
CA ASP A 75 1.16 12.04 -11.13
C ASP A 75 0.77 11.03 -10.03
N ALA A 76 0.51 11.54 -8.83
CA ALA A 76 0.04 10.77 -7.67
C ALA A 76 1.02 9.69 -7.18
N ASN A 77 2.33 9.90 -7.38
CA ASN A 77 3.35 8.93 -6.95
C ASN A 77 3.39 8.74 -5.43
N LYS A 78 3.28 9.82 -4.66
CA LYS A 78 3.32 9.74 -3.19
C LYS A 78 2.13 8.98 -2.62
N ARG A 79 0.92 9.27 -3.12
CA ARG A 79 -0.30 8.59 -2.68
C ARG A 79 -0.28 7.12 -3.07
N THR A 80 0.16 6.83 -4.28
CA THR A 80 0.27 5.46 -4.78
C THR A 80 1.28 4.66 -3.95
N ALA A 81 2.44 5.26 -3.67
CA ALA A 81 3.46 4.63 -2.83
C ALA A 81 2.94 4.34 -1.43
N LEU A 82 2.27 5.30 -0.82
CA LEU A 82 1.69 5.14 0.53
C LEU A 82 0.62 4.05 0.55
N ASN A 83 -0.33 4.10 -0.35
CA ASN A 83 -1.41 3.11 -0.39
C ASN A 83 -0.90 1.71 -0.75
N THR A 84 0.08 1.59 -1.64
CA THR A 84 0.72 0.31 -1.94
C THR A 84 1.39 -0.26 -0.69
N THR A 85 2.04 0.59 0.09
CA THR A 85 2.70 0.17 1.34
C THR A 85 1.67 -0.29 2.38
N VAL A 86 0.56 0.43 2.52
CA VAL A 86 -0.54 0.03 3.41
C VAL A 86 -1.08 -1.34 3.01
N VAL A 87 -1.33 -1.57 1.72
CA VAL A 87 -1.82 -2.85 1.18
C VAL A 87 -0.79 -3.96 1.40
N PHE A 88 0.49 -3.66 1.16
CA PHE A 88 1.58 -4.62 1.39
C PHE A 88 1.60 -5.10 2.84
N TYR A 89 1.51 -4.19 3.79
CA TYR A 89 1.41 -4.55 5.21
C TYR A 89 0.15 -5.37 5.50
N LEU A 90 -0.99 -4.89 5.03
CA LEU A 90 -2.29 -5.51 5.32
C LEU A 90 -2.33 -6.97 4.86
N LEU A 91 -1.88 -7.26 3.64
CA LEU A 91 -1.88 -8.61 3.08
C LEU A 91 -0.81 -9.51 3.70
N ASN A 92 0.10 -8.94 4.48
CA ASN A 92 1.07 -9.70 5.27
C ASN A 92 0.72 -9.75 6.76
N GLY A 93 -0.50 -9.35 7.13
CA GLY A 93 -1.00 -9.47 8.50
C GLY A 93 -0.70 -8.31 9.42
N TYR A 94 -0.43 -7.12 8.87
CA TYR A 94 -0.15 -5.92 9.66
C TYR A 94 -1.05 -4.77 9.25
N ARG A 95 -1.44 -3.99 10.24
CA ARG A 95 -2.14 -2.73 10.00
C ARG A 95 -1.14 -1.58 10.15
N PHE A 96 -0.97 -0.80 9.08
CA PHE A 96 -0.13 0.39 9.10
C PHE A 96 -1.01 1.62 9.36
N ALA A 97 -0.89 2.17 10.56
CA ALA A 97 -1.64 3.37 10.98
C ALA A 97 -0.68 4.55 11.05
N TYR A 98 -0.41 5.17 9.92
CA TYR A 98 0.47 6.33 9.84
C TYR A 98 -0.23 7.58 10.40
N ASP A 99 0.58 8.54 10.81
CA ASP A 99 0.13 9.84 11.29
C ASP A 99 0.60 10.96 10.34
N ALA A 100 0.45 12.21 10.77
CA ALA A 100 0.79 13.37 9.93
C ALA A 100 2.28 13.44 9.55
N GLU A 101 3.16 12.78 10.30
CA GLU A 101 4.61 12.73 10.03
C GLU A 101 4.92 12.08 8.67
N ILE A 102 4.03 11.20 8.19
CA ILE A 102 4.20 10.55 6.88
C ILE A 102 4.36 11.56 5.74
N ARG A 103 3.70 12.71 5.84
CA ARG A 103 3.79 13.76 4.81
C ARG A 103 5.21 14.29 4.65
N THR A 104 5.90 14.47 5.77
CA THR A 104 7.30 14.93 5.77
C THR A 104 8.20 13.88 5.13
N LEU A 105 8.00 12.60 5.48
CA LEU A 105 8.77 11.51 4.89
C LEU A 105 8.56 11.40 3.38
N LEU A 106 7.32 11.45 2.93
CA LEU A 106 7.00 11.38 1.50
C LEU A 106 7.61 12.54 0.74
N LYS A 107 7.59 13.73 1.31
CA LYS A 107 8.19 14.91 0.71
C LYS A 107 9.72 14.76 0.60
N GLN A 108 10.38 14.23 1.62
CA GLN A 108 11.83 13.99 1.60
C GLN A 108 12.19 12.98 0.52
N PHE A 109 11.46 11.88 0.40
CA PHE A 109 11.68 10.89 -0.66
C PHE A 109 11.53 11.48 -2.05
N GLY A 110 10.59 12.40 -2.23
CA GLY A 110 10.35 13.04 -3.51
C GLY A 110 11.32 14.15 -3.85
N THR A 111 12.00 14.72 -2.85
CA THR A 111 12.92 15.85 -3.03
C THR A 111 14.38 15.37 -3.06
N ASP A 112 14.81 14.67 -2.02
CA ASP A 112 16.15 14.08 -1.93
C ASP A 112 16.12 12.89 -0.98
N GLU A 113 15.95 11.70 -1.55
CA GLU A 113 15.88 10.46 -0.79
C GLU A 113 17.17 10.14 -0.04
N THR A 114 18.31 10.67 -0.49
CA THR A 114 19.60 10.40 0.13
C THR A 114 19.76 11.05 1.50
N THR A 115 18.93 12.05 1.80
CA THR A 115 18.93 12.74 3.11
C THR A 115 18.09 12.02 4.15
N VAL A 116 17.33 11.00 3.76
CA VAL A 116 16.45 10.27 4.68
C VAL A 116 17.28 9.28 5.50
N ASP A 117 17.10 9.30 6.82
CA ASP A 117 17.72 8.31 7.71
C ASP A 117 16.92 7.00 7.61
N HIS A 118 17.59 5.95 7.11
CA HIS A 118 16.96 4.64 6.90
C HIS A 118 16.49 4.01 8.20
N ASP A 119 17.34 4.00 9.22
CA ASP A 119 17.02 3.35 10.50
C ASP A 119 15.88 4.07 11.22
N GLU A 120 15.88 5.38 11.19
CA GLU A 120 14.81 6.20 11.76
C GLU A 120 13.48 5.95 11.07
N THR A 121 13.49 5.89 9.75
CA THR A 121 12.28 5.65 8.95
C THR A 121 11.75 4.23 9.17
N ILE A 122 12.63 3.24 9.22
CA ILE A 122 12.25 1.85 9.50
C ILE A 122 11.66 1.75 10.92
N SER A 123 12.23 2.46 11.89
CA SER A 123 11.69 2.55 13.25
C SER A 123 10.31 3.20 13.27
N TYR A 124 10.11 4.24 12.48
CA TYR A 124 8.80 4.87 12.32
C TYR A 124 7.76 3.88 11.80
N LEU A 125 8.10 3.15 10.73
CA LEU A 125 7.19 2.14 10.16
C LEU A 125 6.85 1.06 11.19
N ARG A 126 7.86 0.58 11.90
CA ARG A 126 7.66 -0.45 12.94
C ARG A 126 6.76 0.04 14.06
N SER A 127 6.95 1.27 14.51
CA SER A 127 6.17 1.84 15.63
C SER A 127 4.73 2.16 15.25
N HIS A 128 4.42 2.27 13.95
CA HIS A 128 3.09 2.59 13.45
C HIS A 128 2.39 1.38 12.82
N THR A 129 2.93 0.18 12.98
CA THR A 129 2.31 -1.05 12.52
C THR A 129 1.98 -1.96 13.68
N ASP A 130 0.79 -2.55 13.64
CA ASP A 130 0.32 -3.53 14.62
C ASP A 130 -0.03 -4.83 13.89
N GLN A 131 0.21 -5.95 14.56
CA GLN A 131 -0.20 -7.24 14.03
C GLN A 131 -1.71 -7.33 14.05
N LEU A 132 -2.30 -7.74 12.92
CA LEU A 132 -3.74 -7.92 12.82
C LEU A 132 -4.19 -9.19 13.53
N ASP A 133 -5.29 -9.08 14.27
CA ASP A 133 -6.07 -10.23 14.69
C ASP A 133 -6.99 -10.62 13.54
N LEU A 134 -6.50 -11.48 12.64
CA LEU A 134 -7.24 -11.88 11.45
C LEU A 134 -8.56 -12.57 11.79
N ALA A 135 -8.60 -13.36 12.85
CA ALA A 135 -9.83 -14.04 13.27
C ALA A 135 -10.90 -13.03 13.72
N GLY A 136 -10.50 -12.05 14.56
CA GLY A 136 -11.40 -11.00 15.00
C GLY A 136 -11.87 -10.10 13.86
N GLU A 137 -10.96 -9.74 12.94
CA GLU A 137 -11.30 -8.92 11.77
C GLU A 137 -12.27 -9.66 10.84
N ILE A 138 -12.06 -10.94 10.59
CA ILE A 138 -12.96 -11.74 9.76
C ILE A 138 -14.35 -11.81 10.39
N GLU A 139 -14.45 -11.98 11.72
CA GLU A 139 -15.74 -11.95 12.42
C GLU A 139 -16.43 -10.60 12.26
N ASN A 140 -15.70 -9.50 12.39
CA ASN A 140 -16.25 -8.17 12.21
C ASN A 140 -16.79 -7.99 10.77
N TRP A 141 -16.00 -8.37 9.78
CA TRP A 141 -16.43 -8.28 8.38
C TRP A 141 -17.63 -9.17 8.09
N ARG A 142 -17.66 -10.37 8.66
CA ARG A 142 -18.79 -11.29 8.49
C ARG A 142 -20.08 -10.69 9.02
N ASP A 143 -20.03 -10.09 10.21
CA ASP A 143 -21.19 -9.46 10.82
C ASP A 143 -21.70 -8.28 9.97
N ASP A 144 -20.79 -7.46 9.47
CA ASP A 144 -21.11 -6.35 8.58
C ASP A 144 -21.74 -6.84 7.27
N LEU A 145 -21.20 -7.90 6.69
CA LEU A 145 -21.71 -8.49 5.45
C LEU A 145 -23.11 -9.12 5.66
N ILE A 146 -23.33 -9.77 6.80
CA ILE A 146 -24.65 -10.32 7.15
C ILE A 146 -25.66 -9.19 7.29
N ARG A 147 -25.29 -8.13 8.00
CA ARG A 147 -26.15 -6.95 8.18
C ARG A 147 -26.49 -6.30 6.84
N TYR A 148 -25.49 -6.11 5.98
CA TYR A 148 -25.68 -5.58 4.63
C TYR A 148 -26.66 -6.44 3.83
N GLY A 149 -26.50 -7.77 3.88
CA GLY A 149 -27.42 -8.70 3.20
C GLY A 149 -28.85 -8.60 3.70
N ILE A 150 -29.05 -8.47 5.01
CA ILE A 150 -30.37 -8.29 5.62
C ILE A 150 -30.99 -6.97 5.14
N ASP A 151 -30.24 -5.88 5.14
CA ASP A 151 -30.71 -4.57 4.70
C ASP A 151 -31.13 -4.60 3.23
N GLN A 152 -30.39 -5.28 2.37
CA GLN A 152 -30.73 -5.46 0.96
C GLN A 152 -32.04 -6.23 0.79
N LEU A 153 -32.23 -7.32 1.53
CA LEU A 153 -33.46 -8.12 1.49
C LEU A 153 -34.66 -7.34 1.99
N THR A 154 -34.47 -6.50 3.00
CA THR A 154 -35.53 -5.65 3.54
C THR A 154 -35.98 -4.60 2.52
N ASP A 155 -35.01 -3.97 1.83
CA ASP A 155 -35.29 -2.98 0.79
C ASP A 155 -36.05 -3.59 -0.38
N ASP A 156 -35.64 -4.78 -0.84
CA ASP A 156 -36.33 -5.50 -1.92
C ASP A 156 -37.76 -5.85 -1.54
N SER A 157 -38.01 -6.22 -0.28
CA SER A 157 -39.36 -6.57 0.21
C SER A 157 -40.25 -5.34 0.40
N ALA A 158 -39.65 -4.15 0.46
CA ALA A 158 -40.38 -2.89 0.63
C ALA A 158 -40.92 -2.33 -0.70
N ASP A 159 -40.52 -2.87 -1.86
CA ASP A 159 -41.02 -2.44 -3.17
C ASP A 159 -42.25 -3.24 -3.55
N PRO A 160 -43.43 -2.61 -3.52
CA PRO A 160 -44.70 -3.31 -3.83
C PRO A 160 -44.85 -3.65 -5.32
N ASN A 161 -43.98 -3.12 -6.18
CA ASN A 161 -43.99 -3.33 -7.63
C ASN A 161 -42.79 -4.13 -8.11
N GLY A 162 -41.99 -4.60 -7.17
CA GLY A 162 -40.75 -5.34 -7.44
C GLY A 162 -40.94 -6.70 -8.06
#